data_1c727cd9448d127519a81cb91e83c4e7
#
_entry.id   1c727cd9448d127519a81cb91e83c4e7
#
_cell.length_a   1.000
_cell.length_b   1.000
_cell.length_c   1.000
_cell.angle_alpha   90.00
_cell.angle_beta   90.00
_cell.angle_gamma   90.00
#
_symmetry.space_group_name_H-M   'P 1'
#
loop_
_entity.id
_entity.type
_entity.pdbx_description
1 polymer ?
#
loop_
_entity_poly.entity_id
_entity_poly.type
_entity_poly.pdbx_seq_one_letter_code
_entity_poly.pdbx_strand_id
1 'polypeptide(L)'
;MTMKTTRLPRVGDIWLAHYPYLTPGNMEKIRPCIIIGFVGEDKVRIQKLTTRKKKQNKLFKHAKLKKTTYLSPEVINIYEYNLIRYVGHI
;
A
#
# COMPACT_ATOMS: atom_id res chain seq x y z
N MET A 1 27.64 -0.04 5.32
CA MET A 1 26.40 0.10 4.54
C MET A 1 25.29 -0.69 5.16
N THR A 2 24.18 -0.08 5.28
CA THR A 2 23.04 -0.76 5.85
C THR A 2 22.39 -1.64 4.79
N MET A 3 22.44 -2.91 5.00
CA MET A 3 21.67 -3.82 4.18
C MET A 3 20.25 -3.83 4.69
N LYS A 4 19.39 -3.20 3.96
CA LYS A 4 17.98 -3.43 4.20
C LYS A 4 17.67 -4.85 3.80
N THR A 5 17.15 -5.62 4.72
CA THR A 5 16.55 -6.87 4.34
C THR A 5 15.37 -6.53 3.44
N THR A 6 15.56 -6.72 2.16
CA THR A 6 14.52 -6.43 1.21
C THR A 6 13.76 -7.70 0.93
N ARG A 7 12.55 -7.75 1.40
CA ARG A 7 11.60 -8.72 0.91
C ARG A 7 11.18 -8.28 -0.48
N LEU A 8 11.28 -9.16 -1.44
CA LEU A 8 10.71 -8.88 -2.76
C LEU A 8 9.20 -8.81 -2.64
N PRO A 9 8.59 -7.77 -3.20
CA PRO A 9 7.14 -7.63 -3.15
C PRO A 9 6.43 -8.82 -3.81
N ARG A 10 5.34 -9.24 -3.20
CA ARG A 10 4.49 -10.33 -3.71
C ARG A 10 3.03 -9.92 -3.68
N VAL A 11 2.25 -10.49 -4.58
CA VAL A 11 0.80 -10.36 -4.54
C VAL A 11 0.28 -10.87 -3.19
N GLY A 12 -0.56 -10.07 -2.54
CA GLY A 12 -1.06 -10.37 -1.20
C GLY A 12 -0.26 -9.72 -0.08
N ASP A 13 0.87 -9.12 -0.39
CA ASP A 13 1.65 -8.39 0.60
C ASP A 13 1.00 -7.07 0.96
N ILE A 14 1.12 -6.71 2.25
CA ILE A 14 0.76 -5.39 2.74
C ILE A 14 2.04 -4.60 2.92
N TRP A 15 2.11 -3.44 2.29
CA TRP A 15 3.26 -2.55 2.36
C TRP A 15 2.84 -1.14 2.72
N LEU A 16 3.71 -0.42 3.40
CA LEU A 16 3.61 1.04 3.45
C LEU A 16 4.21 1.60 2.16
N ALA A 17 3.52 2.54 1.57
CA ALA A 17 3.93 3.12 0.29
C ALA A 17 3.73 4.63 0.28
N HIS A 18 4.57 5.31 -0.50
CA HIS A 18 4.31 6.69 -0.88
C HIS A 18 3.26 6.72 -1.96
N TYR A 19 2.15 7.38 -1.67
CA TYR A 19 1.10 7.59 -2.65
C TYR A 19 1.39 8.90 -3.38
N PRO A 20 1.55 8.85 -4.69
CA PRO A 20 1.87 10.05 -5.46
C PRO A 20 0.62 10.90 -5.71
N TYR A 21 -0.01 11.37 -4.65
CA TYR A 21 -1.14 12.26 -4.79
C TYR A 21 -0.66 13.68 -5.06
N LEU A 22 -1.25 14.27 -6.09
CA LEU A 22 -1.18 15.70 -6.26
C LEU A 22 -2.28 16.31 -5.40
N THR A 23 -1.94 16.66 -4.19
CA THR A 23 -2.85 17.39 -3.32
C THR A 23 -2.45 18.86 -3.26
N PRO A 24 -3.36 19.77 -2.90
CA PRO A 24 -2.95 21.13 -2.59
C PRO A 24 -1.87 21.09 -1.52
N GLY A 25 -0.70 21.66 -1.81
CA GLY A 25 0.45 21.61 -0.91
C GLY A 25 1.43 20.49 -1.22
N ASN A 26 1.22 19.69 -2.26
CA ASN A 26 2.14 18.64 -2.71
C ASN A 26 2.57 17.68 -1.62
N MET A 27 1.66 17.33 -0.72
CA MET A 27 2.00 16.44 0.37
C MET A 27 1.87 14.98 -0.07
N GLU A 28 3.00 14.32 -0.17
CA GLU A 28 3.01 12.88 -0.31
C GLU A 28 2.55 12.25 0.99
N LYS A 29 1.67 11.27 0.88
CA LYS A 29 1.19 10.54 2.04
C LYS A 29 1.72 9.12 2.03
N ILE A 30 2.18 8.68 3.19
CA ILE A 30 2.55 7.29 3.41
C ILE A 30 1.34 6.56 3.95
N ARG A 31 0.91 5.53 3.22
CA ARG A 31 -0.30 4.76 3.57
C ARG A 31 -0.07 3.28 3.30
N PRO A 32 -0.75 2.40 4.04
CA PRO A 32 -0.70 0.98 3.72
C PRO A 32 -1.45 0.66 2.43
N CYS A 33 -0.99 -0.36 1.76
CA CYS A 33 -1.63 -0.87 0.55
C CYS A 33 -1.43 -2.38 0.46
N ILE A 34 -2.25 -3.03 -0.36
CA ILE A 34 -2.10 -4.44 -0.69
C ILE A 34 -1.63 -4.55 -2.13
N ILE A 35 -0.59 -5.33 -2.35
CA ILE A 35 -0.12 -5.60 -3.71
C ILE A 35 -1.07 -6.61 -4.34
N ILE A 36 -1.66 -6.24 -5.47
CA ILE A 36 -2.59 -7.11 -6.20
C ILE A 36 -2.07 -7.54 -7.56
N GLY A 37 -0.95 -7.00 -8.01
CA GLY A 37 -0.35 -7.38 -9.26
C GLY A 37 0.90 -6.59 -9.58
N PHE A 38 1.46 -6.88 -10.74
CA PHE A 38 2.64 -6.19 -11.25
C PHE A 38 2.36 -5.66 -12.65
N VAL A 39 2.96 -4.52 -12.97
CA VAL A 39 2.78 -3.87 -14.27
C VAL A 39 4.16 -3.56 -14.83
N GLY A 40 4.54 -4.23 -15.91
CA GLY A 40 5.87 -4.09 -16.46
C GLY A 40 6.93 -4.57 -15.49
N GLU A 41 8.11 -3.98 -15.57
CA GLU A 41 9.27 -4.40 -14.77
C GLU A 41 9.43 -3.57 -13.49
N ASP A 42 8.82 -2.38 -13.43
CA ASP A 42 9.13 -1.41 -12.39
C ASP A 42 7.90 -0.89 -11.63
N LYS A 43 6.71 -1.36 -11.95
CA LYS A 43 5.49 -0.90 -11.30
C LYS A 43 4.75 -2.03 -10.62
N VAL A 44 4.08 -1.70 -9.53
CA VAL A 44 3.16 -2.59 -8.83
C VAL A 44 1.76 -2.02 -8.87
N ARG A 45 0.80 -2.90 -8.99
CA ARG A 45 -0.62 -2.55 -8.86
C ARG A 45 -1.02 -2.78 -7.43
N ILE A 46 -1.56 -1.75 -6.81
CA ILE A 46 -1.94 -1.80 -5.41
C ILE A 46 -3.38 -1.41 -5.20
N GLN A 47 -3.96 -1.96 -4.16
CA GLN A 47 -5.27 -1.58 -3.68
C GLN A 47 -5.09 -0.83 -2.36
N LYS A 48 -5.74 0.31 -2.25
CA LYS A 48 -5.56 1.22 -1.13
C LYS A 48 -6.21 0.67 0.13
N LEU A 49 -5.49 0.78 1.25
CA LEU A 49 -6.03 0.61 2.59
C LEU A 49 -6.18 1.98 3.23
N THR A 50 -7.24 2.16 4.01
CA THR A 50 -7.56 3.46 4.59
C THR A 50 -8.19 3.27 5.97
N THR A 51 -8.05 4.28 6.82
CA THR A 51 -8.76 4.29 8.12
C THR A 51 -10.14 4.91 8.02
N ARG A 52 -10.51 5.43 6.85
CA ARG A 52 -11.81 6.08 6.66
C ARG A 52 -12.91 5.06 6.40
N LYS A 53 -13.96 5.16 7.20
CA LYS A 53 -15.15 4.35 7.01
C LYS A 53 -16.07 5.03 6.00
N LYS A 54 -16.13 4.47 4.79
CA LYS A 54 -17.03 4.92 3.73
C LYS A 54 -17.85 3.74 3.23
N LYS A 55 -19.01 4.03 2.61
CA LYS A 55 -19.90 3.00 2.09
C LYS A 55 -19.21 1.97 1.20
N GLN A 56 -18.33 2.43 0.32
CA GLN A 56 -17.63 1.57 -0.63
C GLN A 56 -16.46 0.83 -0.01
N ASN A 57 -16.05 1.18 1.21
CA ASN A 57 -14.90 0.56 1.86
C ASN A 57 -15.34 -0.61 2.72
N LYS A 58 -14.60 -1.71 2.63
CA LYS A 58 -14.89 -2.92 3.40
C LYS A 58 -13.92 -3.05 4.56
N LEU A 59 -14.41 -3.47 5.70
CA LEU A 59 -13.57 -3.72 6.87
C LEU A 59 -12.49 -4.73 6.51
N PHE A 60 -11.25 -4.39 6.80
CA PHE A 60 -10.10 -5.25 6.56
C PHE A 60 -9.35 -5.44 7.86
N LYS A 61 -9.19 -6.69 8.29
CA LYS A 61 -8.51 -7.02 9.53
C LYS A 61 -7.21 -7.76 9.25
N HIS A 62 -6.16 -7.33 9.89
CA HIS A 62 -4.87 -8.00 9.84
C HIS A 62 -4.13 -7.75 11.14
N ALA A 63 -3.44 -8.78 11.65
CA ALA A 63 -2.75 -8.71 12.94
C ALA A 63 -1.68 -7.61 13.00
N LYS A 64 -1.09 -7.26 11.87
CA LYS A 64 -0.06 -6.23 11.80
C LYS A 64 -0.62 -4.82 11.65
N LEU A 65 -1.91 -4.66 11.45
CA LEU A 65 -2.56 -3.36 11.34
C LEU A 65 -3.23 -3.04 12.68
N LYS A 66 -2.67 -2.08 13.40
CA LYS A 66 -3.11 -1.75 14.76
C LYS A 66 -4.38 -0.90 14.77
N LYS A 67 -4.60 -0.13 13.74
CA LYS A 67 -5.79 0.72 13.61
C LYS A 67 -6.86 0.01 12.82
N THR A 68 -8.12 0.34 13.09
CA THR A 68 -9.21 -0.13 12.25
C THR A 68 -8.99 0.33 10.83
N THR A 69 -8.94 -0.61 9.92
CA THR A 69 -8.55 -0.37 8.53
C THR A 69 -9.64 -0.90 7.61
N TYR A 70 -9.82 -0.22 6.50
CA TYR A 70 -10.79 -0.58 5.48
C TYR A 70 -10.10 -0.74 4.14
N LEU A 71 -10.58 -1.69 3.36
CA LEU A 71 -10.15 -1.90 2.00
C LEU A 71 -10.95 -1.00 1.07
N SER A 72 -10.28 -0.07 0.43
CA SER A 72 -10.89 0.80 -0.57
C SER A 72 -10.95 0.07 -1.91
N PRO A 73 -11.98 0.31 -2.73
CA PRO A 73 -12.00 -0.22 -4.10
C PRO A 73 -11.01 0.48 -5.02
N GLU A 74 -10.35 1.52 -4.55
CA GLU A 74 -9.41 2.28 -5.38
C GLU A 74 -8.14 1.47 -5.65
N VAL A 75 -7.83 1.32 -6.93
CA VAL A 75 -6.64 0.60 -7.41
C VAL A 75 -5.79 1.56 -8.21
N ILE A 76 -4.51 1.61 -7.90
CA ILE A 76 -3.55 2.45 -8.63
C ILE A 76 -2.29 1.66 -8.93
N ASN A 77 -1.52 2.15 -9.90
CA ASN A 77 -0.19 1.63 -10.19
C ASN A 77 0.84 2.62 -9.66
N ILE A 78 1.82 2.11 -8.93
CA ILE A 78 2.93 2.94 -8.44
C ILE A 78 4.25 2.29 -8.82
N TYR A 79 5.30 3.08 -8.85
CA TYR A 79 6.64 2.53 -9.02
C TYR A 79 7.02 1.70 -7.81
N GLU A 80 7.73 0.62 -8.02
CA GLU A 80 8.16 -0.27 -6.94
C GLU A 80 8.98 0.48 -5.89
N TYR A 81 9.76 1.47 -6.30
CA TYR A 81 10.55 2.26 -5.36
C TYR A 81 9.71 3.12 -4.40
N ASN A 82 8.41 3.24 -4.66
CA ASN A 82 7.49 3.91 -3.73
C ASN A 82 7.06 2.99 -2.57
N LEU A 83 7.37 1.71 -2.63
CA LEU A 83 7.16 0.80 -1.51
C LEU A 83 8.23 1.06 -0.47
N ILE A 84 7.80 1.36 0.77
CA ILE A 84 8.72 1.77 1.82
C ILE A 84 9.08 0.62 2.74
N ARG A 85 8.07 -0.09 3.23
CA ARG A 85 8.27 -1.11 4.23
C ARG A 85 7.22 -2.21 4.12
N TYR A 86 7.68 -3.43 4.22
CA TYR A 86 6.81 -4.59 4.31
C TYR A 86 6.12 -4.61 5.67
N VAL A 87 4.82 -4.84 5.68
CA VAL A 87 4.01 -4.92 6.90
C VAL A 87 3.62 -6.36 7.19
N GLY A 88 3.11 -7.05 6.22
CA GLY A 88 2.63 -8.42 6.40
C GLY A 88 2.08 -9.00 5.11
N HIS A 89 1.55 -10.20 5.19
CA HIS A 89 0.98 -10.91 4.06
C HIS A 89 -0.39 -11.45 4.44
N ILE A 90 -1.34 -11.35 3.54
CA ILE A 90 -2.69 -11.87 3.77
C ILE A 90 -2.80 -13.36 3.44
#